data_e2f928a5b98bee534de55f156c83be25
#
_entry.id   e2f928a5b98bee534de55f156c83be25
#
_cell.length_a   1.000
_cell.length_b   1.000
_cell.length_c   1.000
_cell.angle_alpha   90.00
_cell.angle_beta   90.00
_cell.angle_gamma   90.00
#
_symmetry.space_group_name_H-M   'P 1'
#
loop_
_entity.id
_entity.type
_entity.pdbx_description
1 polymer ?
#
loop_
_entity_poly.entity_id
_entity_poly.type
_entity_poly.pdbx_seq_one_letter_code
_entity_poly.pdbx_strand_id
1 'polypeptide(L)'
;MATDCIPQLTLKFQQKMKPVVARFDAAHASTDGGALLLKALDERLTLTEDLAACVPDRRDPRKVQHALRDLLRQRVFGLACGYEDGNDAARLVDDPMHKLAVGRDPLTGAALASQPTLSRFENAMGPRALYRMGRTLAATVIAQHRHRLKGRARRITIDLDPTDDPTHGQQELAFFNGHYATWCYLPLVATLTFNDEAEQYLVAVVLRPGNSPAKHGAFGLLRTLLRRLRRAFPGTPLRVRVDGGFAGNEWLDVLEAERVEYVVGLASNPRLEQRAGRLLGEAYGLSKYSGRTEHVYGETLYAARSWSHRRRVIIKAEVVRRPGRDPKCNPRFVVTNLRETPAA
;
A
#
# COMPACT_ATOMS: atom_id res chain seq x y z
N MET A 1 -28.71 -24.66 -13.87
CA MET A 1 -30.08 -24.08 -13.89
C MET A 1 -29.95 -22.74 -14.59
N ALA A 2 -30.57 -22.60 -15.77
CA ALA A 2 -30.67 -21.31 -16.44
C ALA A 2 -31.59 -20.41 -15.59
N THR A 3 -31.06 -19.34 -15.02
CA THR A 3 -31.88 -18.29 -14.43
C THR A 3 -32.56 -17.55 -15.57
N ASP A 4 -33.90 -17.70 -15.68
CA ASP A 4 -34.72 -16.87 -16.56
C ASP A 4 -34.53 -15.42 -16.15
N CYS A 5 -33.62 -14.74 -16.82
CA CYS A 5 -33.42 -13.31 -16.66
C CYS A 5 -34.64 -12.60 -17.23
N ILE A 6 -35.43 -11.92 -16.41
CA ILE A 6 -36.58 -11.12 -16.87
C ILE A 6 -36.00 -9.98 -17.74
N PRO A 7 -36.20 -9.97 -19.07
CA PRO A 7 -35.53 -9.03 -19.97
C PRO A 7 -36.06 -7.58 -19.81
N GLN A 8 -37.13 -7.40 -19.07
CA GLN A 8 -37.74 -6.10 -18.85
C GLN A 8 -38.38 -6.02 -17.47
N LEU A 9 -38.00 -5.02 -16.69
CA LEU A 9 -38.59 -4.72 -15.39
C LEU A 9 -39.30 -3.36 -15.41
N THR A 10 -40.61 -3.32 -15.04
CA THR A 10 -41.33 -2.07 -14.87
C THR A 10 -41.27 -1.65 -13.41
N LEU A 11 -40.62 -0.53 -13.11
CA LEU A 11 -40.48 0.04 -11.79
C LEU A 11 -41.66 1.04 -11.56
N LYS A 12 -42.45 0.82 -10.53
CA LYS A 12 -43.50 1.75 -10.10
C LYS A 12 -43.02 2.49 -8.85
N PHE A 13 -42.73 3.76 -8.99
CA PHE A 13 -42.47 4.64 -7.85
C PHE A 13 -43.79 5.25 -7.31
N GLN A 14 -43.87 5.46 -5.99
CA GLN A 14 -45.14 5.88 -5.30
C GLN A 14 -45.65 7.30 -5.64
N GLN A 15 -44.95 8.05 -6.48
CA GLN A 15 -45.39 9.38 -6.91
C GLN A 15 -45.75 9.37 -8.39
N LYS A 16 -46.73 10.21 -8.79
CA LYS A 16 -47.36 10.39 -10.12
C LYS A 16 -46.45 10.51 -11.32
N MET A 17 -45.38 9.69 -11.38
CA MET A 17 -44.43 9.66 -12.49
C MET A 17 -44.83 8.58 -13.51
N LYS A 18 -44.47 8.82 -14.76
CA LYS A 18 -44.55 7.81 -15.80
C LYS A 18 -43.81 6.54 -15.37
N PRO A 19 -44.29 5.33 -15.70
CA PRO A 19 -43.57 4.11 -15.36
C PRO A 19 -42.18 4.12 -15.99
N VAL A 20 -41.18 3.80 -15.16
CA VAL A 20 -39.81 3.63 -15.62
C VAL A 20 -39.63 2.18 -16.01
N VAL A 21 -39.25 1.96 -17.27
CA VAL A 21 -38.98 0.62 -17.80
C VAL A 21 -37.45 0.39 -17.83
N ALA A 22 -36.97 -0.58 -17.07
CA ALA A 22 -35.58 -1.07 -17.16
C ALA A 22 -35.55 -2.25 -18.14
N ARG A 23 -34.66 -2.18 -19.12
CA ARG A 23 -34.37 -3.26 -20.07
C ARG A 23 -32.94 -3.70 -19.91
N PHE A 24 -32.73 -5.00 -19.97
CA PHE A 24 -31.39 -5.62 -19.93
C PHE A 24 -31.05 -6.23 -21.30
N ASP A 25 -31.27 -5.46 -22.35
CA ASP A 25 -31.11 -5.85 -23.76
C ASP A 25 -29.91 -5.14 -24.44
N ALA A 26 -29.12 -4.37 -23.68
CA ALA A 26 -27.96 -3.70 -24.22
C ALA A 26 -26.79 -4.68 -24.35
N ALA A 27 -26.49 -5.11 -25.59
CA ALA A 27 -25.41 -6.05 -25.90
C ALA A 27 -24.01 -5.53 -25.54
N HIS A 28 -23.85 -4.23 -25.34
CA HIS A 28 -22.57 -3.54 -25.10
C HIS A 28 -22.65 -2.60 -23.89
N ALA A 29 -23.22 -3.07 -22.78
CA ALA A 29 -23.24 -2.31 -21.54
C ALA A 29 -22.01 -2.65 -20.68
N SER A 30 -21.48 -1.64 -19.99
CA SER A 30 -20.45 -1.81 -18.96
C SER A 30 -20.80 -0.99 -17.73
N THR A 31 -20.50 -1.50 -16.55
CA THR A 31 -20.63 -0.77 -15.29
C THR A 31 -19.39 0.05 -14.94
N ASP A 32 -18.29 -0.15 -15.68
CA ASP A 32 -16.94 0.30 -15.31
C ASP A 32 -16.57 1.64 -15.95
N GLY A 33 -17.51 2.57 -16.05
CA GLY A 33 -17.27 3.91 -16.58
C GLY A 33 -16.11 4.65 -15.91
N GLY A 34 -15.82 4.35 -14.65
CA GLY A 34 -14.67 4.87 -13.91
C GLY A 34 -13.30 4.47 -14.48
N ALA A 35 -13.21 3.38 -15.25
CA ALA A 35 -11.97 2.95 -15.90
C ALA A 35 -11.38 4.02 -16.85
N LEU A 36 -12.22 4.91 -17.39
CA LEU A 36 -11.75 6.03 -18.21
C LEU A 36 -10.87 7.03 -17.45
N LEU A 37 -11.11 7.22 -16.16
CA LEU A 37 -10.27 8.08 -15.33
C LEU A 37 -8.88 7.45 -15.15
N LEU A 38 -8.80 6.13 -15.01
CA LEU A 38 -7.54 5.40 -14.94
C LEU A 38 -6.76 5.52 -16.26
N LYS A 39 -7.45 5.36 -17.39
CA LYS A 39 -6.86 5.57 -18.72
C LYS A 39 -6.31 6.99 -18.87
N ALA A 40 -7.10 8.01 -18.56
CA ALA A 40 -6.68 9.40 -18.69
C ALA A 40 -5.47 9.72 -17.77
N LEU A 41 -5.44 9.16 -16.58
CA LEU A 41 -4.30 9.29 -15.67
C LEU A 41 -3.06 8.57 -16.21
N ASP A 42 -3.21 7.35 -16.71
CA ASP A 42 -2.11 6.58 -17.29
C ASP A 42 -1.51 7.26 -18.53
N GLU A 43 -2.33 7.85 -19.39
CA GLU A 43 -1.86 8.64 -20.55
C GLU A 43 -1.01 9.85 -20.14
N ARG A 44 -1.30 10.47 -18.99
CA ARG A 44 -0.51 11.57 -18.44
C ARG A 44 0.78 11.10 -17.77
N LEU A 45 0.75 9.96 -17.11
CA LEU A 45 1.87 9.41 -16.34
C LEU A 45 2.76 8.50 -17.17
N THR A 46 2.28 7.96 -18.29
CA THR A 46 2.91 6.91 -19.11
C THR A 46 3.28 5.64 -18.30
N LEU A 47 2.63 5.47 -17.13
CA LEU A 47 3.06 4.47 -16.14
C LEU A 47 3.03 3.05 -16.69
N THR A 48 1.92 2.64 -17.31
CA THR A 48 1.81 1.26 -17.85
C THR A 48 2.74 1.02 -19.03
N GLU A 49 3.03 2.04 -19.83
CA GLU A 49 4.01 1.97 -20.92
C GLU A 49 5.43 1.77 -20.39
N ASP A 50 5.83 2.60 -19.42
CA ASP A 50 7.15 2.53 -18.78
C ASP A 50 7.33 1.20 -18.02
N LEU A 51 6.27 0.69 -17.36
CA LEU A 51 6.32 -0.60 -16.69
C LEU A 51 6.40 -1.76 -17.70
N ALA A 52 5.65 -1.71 -18.80
CA ALA A 52 5.72 -2.71 -19.86
C ALA A 52 7.11 -2.76 -20.50
N ALA A 53 7.77 -1.61 -20.69
CA ALA A 53 9.14 -1.54 -21.21
C ALA A 53 10.18 -2.22 -20.29
N CYS A 54 9.84 -2.45 -19.02
CA CYS A 54 10.69 -3.21 -18.10
C CYS A 54 10.71 -4.73 -18.38
N VAL A 55 9.73 -5.23 -19.14
CA VAL A 55 9.54 -6.67 -19.40
C VAL A 55 10.10 -7.00 -20.78
N PRO A 56 11.10 -7.91 -20.89
CA PRO A 56 11.58 -8.35 -22.20
C PRO A 56 10.52 -9.22 -22.88
N ASP A 57 10.04 -8.80 -24.04
CA ASP A 57 9.16 -9.62 -24.87
C ASP A 57 9.98 -10.63 -25.67
N ARG A 58 9.83 -11.91 -25.33
CA ARG A 58 10.51 -13.02 -26.03
C ARG A 58 9.58 -13.76 -27.00
N ARG A 59 8.36 -13.28 -27.18
CA ARG A 59 7.39 -13.91 -28.07
C ARG A 59 7.76 -13.63 -29.54
N ASP A 60 7.40 -14.56 -30.43
CA ASP A 60 7.53 -14.33 -31.87
C ASP A 60 6.60 -13.15 -32.28
N PRO A 61 7.14 -12.04 -32.82
CA PRO A 61 6.32 -10.88 -33.17
C PRO A 61 5.17 -11.20 -34.13
N ARG A 62 5.33 -12.22 -34.99
CA ARG A 62 4.29 -12.64 -35.94
C ARG A 62 3.09 -13.34 -35.28
N LYS A 63 3.23 -13.77 -34.02
CA LYS A 63 2.20 -14.48 -33.25
C LYS A 63 1.65 -13.66 -32.10
N VAL A 64 2.13 -12.42 -31.94
CA VAL A 64 1.68 -11.51 -30.87
C VAL A 64 0.35 -10.88 -31.26
N GLN A 65 -0.73 -11.28 -30.60
CA GLN A 65 -2.06 -10.68 -30.73
C GLN A 65 -2.30 -9.53 -29.75
N HIS A 66 -1.64 -9.56 -28.59
CA HIS A 66 -1.77 -8.55 -27.54
C HIS A 66 -0.37 -8.08 -27.14
N ALA A 67 -0.12 -6.78 -27.27
CA ALA A 67 1.13 -6.16 -26.82
C ALA A 67 1.29 -6.28 -25.30
N LEU A 68 2.54 -6.32 -24.78
CA LEU A 68 2.79 -6.37 -23.33
C LEU A 68 2.11 -5.22 -22.59
N ARG A 69 2.13 -4.01 -23.16
CA ARG A 69 1.43 -2.86 -22.60
C ARG A 69 -0.07 -3.10 -22.45
N ASP A 70 -0.71 -3.69 -23.45
CA ASP A 70 -2.16 -3.94 -23.41
C ASP A 70 -2.51 -5.00 -22.38
N LEU A 71 -1.68 -6.06 -22.25
CA LEU A 71 -1.84 -7.08 -21.21
C LEU A 71 -1.70 -6.46 -19.80
N LEU A 72 -0.69 -5.61 -19.62
CA LEU A 72 -0.47 -4.92 -18.35
C LEU A 72 -1.63 -3.97 -18.03
N ARG A 73 -2.11 -3.17 -19.01
CA ARG A 73 -3.28 -2.29 -18.84
C ARG A 73 -4.52 -3.06 -18.46
N GLN A 74 -4.81 -4.13 -19.21
CA GLN A 74 -5.98 -4.99 -18.94
C GLN A 74 -5.94 -5.50 -17.49
N ARG A 75 -4.78 -5.98 -17.03
CA ARG A 75 -4.65 -6.50 -15.67
C ARG A 75 -4.74 -5.42 -14.61
N VAL A 76 -3.99 -4.33 -14.75
CA VAL A 76 -3.95 -3.23 -13.76
C VAL A 76 -5.32 -2.54 -13.66
N PHE A 77 -5.97 -2.26 -14.78
CA PHE A 77 -7.27 -1.59 -14.76
C PHE A 77 -8.37 -2.55 -14.28
N GLY A 78 -8.29 -3.84 -14.63
CA GLY A 78 -9.18 -4.86 -14.09
C GLY A 78 -9.10 -4.93 -12.56
N LEU A 79 -7.89 -5.03 -12.01
CA LEU A 79 -7.69 -5.02 -10.54
C LEU A 79 -8.25 -3.74 -9.89
N ALA A 80 -8.01 -2.57 -10.49
CA ALA A 80 -8.51 -1.31 -9.97
C ALA A 80 -10.05 -1.18 -10.05
N CYS A 81 -10.70 -1.93 -10.93
CA CYS A 81 -12.16 -2.03 -11.02
C CYS A 81 -12.75 -3.17 -10.16
N GLY A 82 -11.92 -3.90 -9.38
CA GLY A 82 -12.36 -4.96 -8.48
C GLY A 82 -12.37 -6.38 -9.08
N TYR A 83 -11.77 -6.57 -10.25
CA TYR A 83 -11.63 -7.89 -10.89
C TYR A 83 -10.29 -8.53 -10.49
N GLU A 84 -10.27 -9.12 -9.32
CA GLU A 84 -9.06 -9.70 -8.72
C GLU A 84 -8.73 -11.09 -9.30
N ASP A 85 -9.76 -11.89 -9.61
CA ASP A 85 -9.58 -13.24 -10.14
C ASP A 85 -9.14 -13.20 -11.62
N GLY A 86 -8.19 -14.05 -11.98
CA GLY A 86 -7.80 -14.26 -13.37
C GLY A 86 -8.96 -14.73 -14.26
N ASN A 87 -9.95 -15.44 -13.71
CA ASN A 87 -11.14 -15.90 -14.42
C ASN A 87 -12.07 -14.75 -14.85
N ASP A 88 -12.01 -13.59 -14.19
CA ASP A 88 -12.79 -12.41 -14.59
C ASP A 88 -12.44 -11.93 -16.00
N ALA A 89 -11.26 -12.27 -16.51
CA ALA A 89 -10.87 -11.98 -17.89
C ALA A 89 -11.85 -12.53 -18.92
N ALA A 90 -12.50 -13.68 -18.62
CA ALA A 90 -13.52 -14.26 -19.52
C ALA A 90 -14.79 -13.40 -19.57
N ARG A 91 -15.13 -12.72 -18.46
CA ARG A 91 -16.29 -11.82 -18.39
C ARG A 91 -16.01 -10.48 -19.07
N LEU A 92 -14.75 -10.03 -19.04
CA LEU A 92 -14.33 -8.74 -19.57
C LEU A 92 -13.89 -8.79 -21.03
N VAL A 93 -13.83 -9.96 -21.65
CA VAL A 93 -13.24 -10.18 -22.98
C VAL A 93 -13.79 -9.24 -24.05
N ASP A 94 -15.08 -8.93 -24.00
CA ASP A 94 -15.78 -8.04 -24.93
C ASP A 94 -16.35 -6.78 -24.26
N ASP A 95 -15.99 -6.52 -23.00
CA ASP A 95 -16.45 -5.33 -22.30
C ASP A 95 -15.97 -4.04 -23.00
N PRO A 96 -16.90 -3.13 -23.38
CA PRO A 96 -16.57 -1.96 -24.17
C PRO A 96 -15.69 -0.96 -23.41
N MET A 97 -15.86 -0.83 -22.09
CA MET A 97 -15.06 0.12 -21.28
C MET A 97 -13.64 -0.39 -21.10
N HIS A 98 -13.46 -1.69 -20.88
CA HIS A 98 -12.13 -2.29 -20.78
C HIS A 98 -11.41 -2.32 -22.14
N LYS A 99 -12.13 -2.53 -23.27
CA LYS A 99 -11.57 -2.34 -24.62
C LYS A 99 -11.06 -0.91 -24.81
N LEU A 100 -11.89 0.07 -24.47
CA LEU A 100 -11.51 1.49 -24.56
C LEU A 100 -10.33 1.82 -23.65
N ALA A 101 -10.29 1.28 -22.44
CA ALA A 101 -9.20 1.49 -21.48
C ALA A 101 -7.84 1.03 -22.02
N VAL A 102 -7.78 -0.08 -22.78
CA VAL A 102 -6.54 -0.53 -23.44
C VAL A 102 -6.29 0.14 -24.79
N GLY A 103 -7.18 1.04 -25.26
CA GLY A 103 -7.02 1.80 -26.49
C GLY A 103 -7.61 1.09 -27.73
N ARG A 104 -8.58 0.19 -27.55
CA ARG A 104 -9.32 -0.44 -28.64
C ARG A 104 -10.67 0.25 -28.85
N ASP A 105 -11.21 0.09 -30.06
CA ASP A 105 -12.59 0.49 -30.32
C ASP A 105 -13.55 -0.32 -29.42
N PRO A 106 -14.47 0.33 -28.70
CA PRO A 106 -15.33 -0.35 -27.73
C PRO A 106 -16.29 -1.35 -28.37
N LEU A 107 -16.73 -1.11 -29.60
CA LEU A 107 -17.75 -1.93 -30.28
C LEU A 107 -17.11 -2.92 -31.28
N THR A 108 -16.22 -2.42 -32.14
CA THR A 108 -15.64 -3.17 -33.26
C THR A 108 -14.23 -3.68 -33.00
N GLY A 109 -13.58 -3.20 -31.93
CA GLY A 109 -12.22 -3.57 -31.59
C GLY A 109 -12.09 -5.05 -31.23
N ALA A 110 -10.93 -5.64 -31.51
CA ALA A 110 -10.63 -7.03 -31.19
C ALA A 110 -10.86 -7.33 -29.71
N ALA A 111 -11.24 -8.55 -29.40
CA ALA A 111 -11.43 -9.05 -28.04
C ALA A 111 -10.18 -8.84 -27.17
N LEU A 112 -10.37 -8.63 -25.87
CA LEU A 112 -9.29 -8.55 -24.89
C LEU A 112 -8.61 -9.92 -24.71
N ALA A 113 -7.48 -9.93 -24.01
CA ALA A 113 -6.75 -11.16 -23.74
C ALA A 113 -7.55 -12.07 -22.81
N SER A 114 -7.58 -13.35 -23.16
CA SER A 114 -8.21 -14.41 -22.36
C SER A 114 -7.41 -14.69 -21.07
N GLN A 115 -8.06 -15.31 -20.08
CA GLN A 115 -7.44 -15.76 -18.83
C GLN A 115 -6.13 -16.53 -19.04
N PRO A 116 -6.05 -17.56 -19.94
CA PRO A 116 -4.78 -18.27 -20.14
C PRO A 116 -3.66 -17.37 -20.71
N THR A 117 -4.01 -16.32 -21.44
CA THR A 117 -3.03 -15.36 -21.97
C THR A 117 -2.51 -14.45 -20.87
N LEU A 118 -3.38 -13.95 -19.98
CA LEU A 118 -2.98 -13.16 -18.83
C LEU A 118 -2.15 -13.99 -17.83
N SER A 119 -2.56 -15.22 -17.54
CA SER A 119 -1.81 -16.12 -16.66
C SER A 119 -0.40 -16.39 -17.20
N ARG A 120 -0.25 -16.65 -18.51
CA ARG A 120 1.09 -16.79 -19.13
C ARG A 120 1.91 -15.51 -19.04
N PHE A 121 1.28 -14.34 -19.18
CA PHE A 121 1.92 -13.05 -19.04
C PHE A 121 2.43 -12.84 -17.59
N GLU A 122 1.61 -13.08 -16.58
CA GLU A 122 1.99 -12.96 -15.17
C GLU A 122 3.11 -13.94 -14.80
N ASN A 123 2.99 -15.21 -15.18
CA ASN A 123 4.00 -16.23 -14.90
C ASN A 123 5.34 -16.03 -15.64
N ALA A 124 5.34 -15.25 -16.72
CA ALA A 124 6.58 -14.90 -17.44
C ALA A 124 7.40 -13.79 -16.76
N MET A 125 6.89 -13.19 -15.68
CA MET A 125 7.54 -12.10 -14.97
C MET A 125 8.71 -12.59 -14.13
N GLY A 126 9.93 -12.43 -14.62
CA GLY A 126 11.14 -12.78 -13.85
C GLY A 126 11.54 -11.68 -12.85
N PRO A 127 12.36 -12.05 -11.82
CA PRO A 127 12.77 -11.14 -10.76
C PRO A 127 13.44 -9.84 -11.26
N ARG A 128 14.19 -9.91 -12.36
CA ARG A 128 14.84 -8.72 -12.97
C ARG A 128 13.81 -7.74 -13.56
N ALA A 129 12.73 -8.24 -14.15
CA ALA A 129 11.65 -7.41 -14.68
C ALA A 129 10.90 -6.74 -13.53
N LEU A 130 10.49 -7.50 -12.51
CA LEU A 130 9.83 -6.98 -11.32
C LEU A 130 10.67 -5.93 -10.60
N TYR A 131 11.98 -6.15 -10.44
CA TYR A 131 12.88 -5.16 -9.86
C TYR A 131 12.93 -3.87 -10.69
N ARG A 132 12.99 -3.96 -12.03
CA ARG A 132 12.95 -2.78 -12.91
C ARG A 132 11.61 -2.06 -12.81
N MET A 133 10.49 -2.77 -12.80
CA MET A 133 9.15 -2.20 -12.62
C MET A 133 9.05 -1.42 -11.30
N GLY A 134 9.48 -1.99 -10.18
CA GLY A 134 9.51 -1.29 -8.89
C GLY A 134 10.39 -0.04 -8.91
N ARG A 135 11.54 -0.09 -9.61
CA ARG A 135 12.38 1.09 -9.80
C ARG A 135 11.74 2.17 -10.65
N THR A 136 10.99 1.79 -11.66
CA THR A 136 10.25 2.70 -12.55
C THR A 136 9.12 3.36 -11.78
N LEU A 137 8.30 2.61 -11.04
CA LEU A 137 7.26 3.16 -10.18
C LEU A 137 7.82 4.24 -9.23
N ALA A 138 8.89 3.92 -8.50
CA ALA A 138 9.53 4.88 -7.62
C ALA A 138 10.05 6.13 -8.39
N ALA A 139 10.60 5.94 -9.58
CA ALA A 139 11.10 7.06 -10.40
C ALA A 139 9.96 7.97 -10.85
N THR A 140 8.84 7.42 -11.31
CA THR A 140 7.64 8.17 -11.72
C THR A 140 7.11 9.02 -10.57
N VAL A 141 6.90 8.42 -9.40
CA VAL A 141 6.41 9.14 -8.20
C VAL A 141 7.38 10.27 -7.81
N ILE A 142 8.67 9.97 -7.70
CA ILE A 142 9.68 10.96 -7.30
C ILE A 142 9.78 12.09 -8.32
N ALA A 143 9.76 11.80 -9.62
CA ALA A 143 9.85 12.81 -10.67
C ALA A 143 8.63 13.74 -10.68
N GLN A 144 7.42 13.17 -10.54
CA GLN A 144 6.18 13.93 -10.48
C GLN A 144 6.17 14.92 -9.30
N HIS A 145 6.55 14.45 -8.11
CA HIS A 145 6.59 15.30 -6.93
C HIS A 145 7.76 16.28 -6.95
N ARG A 146 8.89 15.92 -7.55
CA ARG A 146 9.97 16.87 -7.80
C ARG A 146 9.50 18.04 -8.69
N HIS A 147 8.75 17.74 -9.74
CA HIS A 147 8.16 18.77 -10.61
C HIS A 147 7.15 19.62 -9.85
N ARG A 148 6.16 18.99 -9.19
CA ARG A 148 5.11 19.65 -8.40
C ARG A 148 5.68 20.58 -7.33
N LEU A 149 6.69 20.13 -6.60
CA LEU A 149 7.31 20.84 -5.47
C LEU A 149 8.55 21.66 -5.90
N LYS A 150 8.83 21.75 -7.20
CA LYS A 150 10.02 22.47 -7.74
C LYS A 150 11.32 22.04 -7.08
N GLY A 151 11.46 20.75 -6.78
CA GLY A 151 12.61 20.14 -6.11
C GLY A 151 12.78 20.53 -4.64
N ARG A 152 11.80 21.13 -4.00
CA ARG A 152 11.86 21.61 -2.60
C ARG A 152 10.70 21.05 -1.80
N ALA A 153 10.99 20.12 -0.90
CA ALA A 153 10.04 19.65 0.10
C ALA A 153 10.52 20.08 1.49
N ARG A 154 9.60 20.35 2.41
CA ARG A 154 9.93 20.63 3.82
C ARG A 154 10.44 19.38 4.51
N ARG A 155 9.87 18.23 4.20
CA ARG A 155 10.20 16.90 4.70
C ARG A 155 9.65 15.84 3.76
N ILE A 156 10.33 14.69 3.67
CA ILE A 156 9.78 13.50 3.01
C ILE A 156 9.84 12.36 4.03
N THR A 157 8.68 11.77 4.30
CA THR A 157 8.55 10.59 5.16
C THR A 157 8.51 9.33 4.31
N ILE A 158 9.31 8.34 4.67
CA ILE A 158 9.36 7.00 4.09
C ILE A 158 8.73 6.06 5.11
N ASP A 159 7.61 5.46 4.77
CA ASP A 159 7.00 4.40 5.55
C ASP A 159 7.41 3.05 4.98
N LEU A 160 7.81 2.12 5.84
CA LEU A 160 8.05 0.72 5.49
C LEU A 160 7.15 -0.14 6.38
N ASP A 161 6.30 -0.91 5.76
CA ASP A 161 5.31 -1.71 6.48
C ASP A 161 5.19 -3.11 5.85
N PRO A 162 5.43 -4.18 6.62
CA PRO A 162 5.02 -5.53 6.24
C PRO A 162 3.51 -5.64 6.35
N THR A 163 2.87 -6.14 5.29
CA THR A 163 1.44 -6.45 5.32
C THR A 163 1.22 -7.91 4.98
N ASP A 164 0.15 -8.52 5.48
CA ASP A 164 -0.22 -9.85 5.05
C ASP A 164 -0.94 -9.83 3.69
N ASP A 165 -0.67 -10.86 2.91
CA ASP A 165 -1.33 -11.16 1.65
C ASP A 165 -1.83 -12.61 1.75
N PRO A 166 -3.07 -12.81 2.23
CA PRO A 166 -3.63 -14.14 2.47
C PRO A 166 -3.64 -15.01 1.22
N THR A 167 -3.23 -16.26 1.36
CA THR A 167 -3.17 -17.20 0.24
C THR A 167 -4.28 -18.24 0.34
N HIS A 168 -4.79 -18.65 -0.81
CA HIS A 168 -5.75 -19.72 -0.94
C HIS A 168 -5.08 -20.95 -1.57
N GLY A 169 -5.25 -22.11 -0.93
CA GLY A 169 -4.62 -23.33 -1.35
C GLY A 169 -3.12 -23.41 -1.02
N GLN A 170 -2.43 -24.38 -1.61
CA GLN A 170 -1.00 -24.59 -1.43
C GLN A 170 -0.22 -23.76 -2.44
N GLN A 171 0.38 -22.67 -1.99
CA GLN A 171 1.24 -21.83 -2.81
C GLN A 171 2.69 -21.90 -2.31
N GLU A 172 3.64 -21.88 -3.24
CA GLU A 172 5.05 -21.89 -2.91
C GLU A 172 5.43 -20.65 -2.08
N LEU A 173 6.20 -20.85 -1.00
CA LEU A 173 6.63 -19.80 -0.05
C LEU A 173 5.49 -19.11 0.74
N ALA A 174 4.25 -19.60 0.65
CA ALA A 174 3.23 -19.25 1.61
C ALA A 174 3.50 -19.98 2.93
N PHE A 175 3.50 -19.25 4.04
CA PHE A 175 3.71 -19.81 5.38
C PHE A 175 2.64 -19.31 6.34
N PHE A 176 2.32 -20.11 7.36
CA PHE A 176 1.46 -19.65 8.44
C PHE A 176 2.17 -18.55 9.23
N ASN A 177 1.52 -17.40 9.33
CA ASN A 177 2.00 -16.28 10.12
C ASN A 177 1.19 -16.15 11.40
N GLY A 178 1.83 -16.38 12.55
CA GLY A 178 1.14 -16.37 13.85
C GLY A 178 0.65 -14.99 14.29
N HIS A 179 1.20 -13.89 13.74
CA HIS A 179 0.73 -12.53 14.02
C HIS A 179 -0.62 -12.25 13.37
N TYR A 180 -0.78 -12.69 12.13
CA TYR A 180 -2.01 -12.52 11.34
C TYR A 180 -2.96 -13.71 11.43
N ALA A 181 -2.53 -14.81 12.07
CA ALA A 181 -3.27 -16.07 12.21
C ALA A 181 -3.78 -16.65 10.87
N THR A 182 -2.99 -16.50 9.80
CA THR A 182 -3.33 -16.96 8.44
C THR A 182 -2.12 -17.48 7.67
N TRP A 183 -2.38 -18.29 6.63
CA TRP A 183 -1.40 -18.63 5.61
C TRP A 183 -1.31 -17.47 4.62
N CYS A 184 -0.14 -16.92 4.44
CA CYS A 184 0.02 -15.71 3.65
C CYS A 184 1.43 -15.60 3.06
N TYR A 185 1.60 -14.67 2.12
CA TYR A 185 2.85 -13.96 1.89
C TYR A 185 2.95 -12.77 2.85
N LEU A 186 4.15 -12.21 3.00
CA LEU A 186 4.38 -11.02 3.82
C LEU A 186 5.11 -9.94 3.01
N PRO A 187 4.43 -9.31 2.03
CA PRO A 187 5.01 -8.22 1.25
C PRO A 187 5.54 -7.10 2.15
N LEU A 188 6.67 -6.51 1.75
CA LEU A 188 7.15 -5.26 2.31
C LEU A 188 6.72 -4.13 1.39
N VAL A 189 5.88 -3.26 1.91
CA VAL A 189 5.38 -2.08 1.22
C VAL A 189 6.20 -0.85 1.62
N ALA A 190 6.55 0.00 0.66
CA ALA A 190 7.17 1.29 0.92
C ALA A 190 6.33 2.41 0.30
N THR A 191 6.01 3.42 1.10
CA THR A 191 5.31 4.62 0.65
C THR A 191 6.10 5.89 0.98
N LEU A 192 5.80 6.97 0.26
CA LEU A 192 6.32 8.31 0.51
C LEU A 192 5.18 9.26 0.85
N THR A 193 5.39 10.07 1.88
CA THR A 193 4.57 11.24 2.18
C THR A 193 5.42 12.49 2.01
N PHE A 194 4.92 13.47 1.27
CA PHE A 194 5.62 14.74 1.06
C PHE A 194 5.04 15.82 1.98
N ASN A 195 5.91 16.50 2.72
CA ASN A 195 5.51 17.49 3.72
C ASN A 195 4.62 16.87 4.82
N ASP A 196 3.47 17.49 5.08
CA ASP A 196 2.46 17.01 6.02
C ASP A 196 1.14 16.69 5.28
N GLU A 197 1.24 16.28 4.01
CA GLU A 197 0.10 15.88 3.19
C GLU A 197 -0.50 14.56 3.71
N ALA A 198 -1.79 14.39 3.53
CA ALA A 198 -2.48 13.17 3.95
C ALA A 198 -2.19 11.98 3.01
N GLU A 199 -1.85 12.28 1.78
CA GLU A 199 -1.62 11.30 0.72
C GLU A 199 -0.30 10.56 0.90
N GLN A 200 -0.36 9.24 0.74
CA GLN A 200 0.79 8.35 0.73
C GLN A 200 0.94 7.73 -0.67
N TYR A 201 2.14 7.80 -1.21
CA TYR A 201 2.43 7.35 -2.56
C TYR A 201 3.26 6.08 -2.55
N LEU A 202 2.72 5.01 -3.12
CA LEU A 202 3.40 3.73 -3.25
C LEU A 202 4.66 3.85 -4.11
N VAL A 203 5.81 3.42 -3.60
CA VAL A 203 7.08 3.45 -4.32
C VAL A 203 7.78 2.11 -4.43
N ALA A 204 7.40 1.14 -3.61
CA ALA A 204 7.87 -0.23 -3.75
C ALA A 204 6.93 -1.23 -3.08
N VAL A 205 6.84 -2.41 -3.68
CA VAL A 205 6.30 -3.63 -3.06
C VAL A 205 7.29 -4.74 -3.32
N VAL A 206 7.71 -5.44 -2.26
CA VAL A 206 8.61 -6.57 -2.36
C VAL A 206 7.91 -7.79 -1.79
N LEU A 207 7.50 -8.72 -2.65
CA LEU A 207 6.91 -9.98 -2.23
C LEU A 207 7.92 -10.80 -1.43
N ARG A 208 7.51 -11.33 -0.29
CA ARG A 208 8.34 -12.10 0.63
C ARG A 208 7.58 -13.32 1.14
N PRO A 209 8.30 -14.38 1.54
CA PRO A 209 7.67 -15.51 2.24
C PRO A 209 6.90 -15.07 3.49
N GLY A 210 5.81 -15.77 3.80
CA GLY A 210 4.91 -15.42 4.90
C GLY A 210 5.54 -15.42 6.31
N ASN A 211 6.67 -16.10 6.48
CA ASN A 211 7.45 -16.15 7.72
C ASN A 211 8.64 -15.17 7.74
N SER A 212 8.72 -14.24 6.79
CA SER A 212 9.84 -13.31 6.69
C SER A 212 9.91 -12.37 7.89
N PRO A 213 11.10 -12.16 8.48
CA PRO A 213 11.30 -11.10 9.47
C PRO A 213 11.00 -9.71 8.87
N ALA A 214 10.49 -8.77 9.67
CA ALA A 214 10.13 -7.42 9.21
C ALA A 214 11.29 -6.73 8.43
N LYS A 215 12.51 -6.89 8.91
CA LYS A 215 13.71 -6.27 8.31
C LYS A 215 14.23 -6.93 7.03
N HIS A 216 13.74 -8.11 6.67
CA HIS A 216 14.24 -8.85 5.52
C HIS A 216 14.06 -8.02 4.23
N GLY A 217 15.14 -7.73 3.54
CA GLY A 217 15.16 -6.90 2.32
C GLY A 217 15.02 -5.39 2.53
N ALA A 218 14.63 -4.93 3.73
CA ALA A 218 14.33 -3.53 3.99
C ALA A 218 15.55 -2.60 3.90
N PHE A 219 16.75 -3.05 4.32
CA PHE A 219 17.96 -2.23 4.26
C PHE A 219 18.33 -1.80 2.84
N GLY A 220 18.34 -2.75 1.91
CA GLY A 220 18.67 -2.48 0.50
C GLY A 220 17.68 -1.55 -0.16
N LEU A 221 16.38 -1.77 0.12
CA LEU A 221 15.29 -0.93 -0.35
C LEU A 221 15.44 0.50 0.19
N LEU A 222 15.59 0.66 1.51
CA LEU A 222 15.73 1.97 2.15
C LEU A 222 16.92 2.75 1.58
N ARG A 223 18.11 2.16 1.53
CA ARG A 223 19.30 2.83 0.97
C ARG A 223 19.12 3.26 -0.48
N THR A 224 18.39 2.47 -1.27
CA THR A 224 18.07 2.81 -2.66
C THR A 224 17.13 4.01 -2.74
N LEU A 225 16.08 4.04 -1.91
CA LEU A 225 15.15 5.16 -1.82
C LEU A 225 15.84 6.43 -1.32
N LEU A 226 16.63 6.35 -0.24
CA LEU A 226 17.38 7.50 0.30
C LEU A 226 18.28 8.15 -0.74
N ARG A 227 19.06 7.34 -1.49
CA ARG A 227 19.92 7.86 -2.57
C ARG A 227 19.13 8.61 -3.64
N ARG A 228 17.97 8.10 -4.04
CA ARG A 228 17.12 8.72 -5.07
C ARG A 228 16.50 10.01 -4.57
N LEU A 229 15.98 9.99 -3.34
CA LEU A 229 15.35 11.16 -2.73
C LEU A 229 16.35 12.29 -2.50
N ARG A 230 17.56 11.99 -2.02
CA ARG A 230 18.63 12.99 -1.87
C ARG A 230 19.04 13.65 -3.19
N ARG A 231 19.01 12.89 -4.29
CA ARG A 231 19.27 13.47 -5.63
C ARG A 231 18.11 14.33 -6.13
N ALA A 232 16.88 13.89 -5.88
CA ALA A 232 15.69 14.59 -6.36
C ALA A 232 15.35 15.84 -5.54
N PHE A 233 15.64 15.80 -4.24
CA PHE A 233 15.33 16.84 -3.25
C PHE A 233 16.55 17.12 -2.37
N PRO A 234 17.59 17.79 -2.90
CA PRO A 234 18.79 18.11 -2.13
C PRO A 234 18.48 18.93 -0.89
N GLY A 235 19.06 18.55 0.26
CA GLY A 235 18.88 19.27 1.51
C GLY A 235 17.55 19.05 2.23
N THR A 236 16.60 18.33 1.64
CA THR A 236 15.33 18.01 2.30
C THR A 236 15.53 16.98 3.42
N PRO A 237 15.04 17.23 4.64
CA PRO A 237 15.02 16.23 5.71
C PRO A 237 14.23 14.98 5.29
N LEU A 238 14.84 13.81 5.50
CA LEU A 238 14.21 12.52 5.26
C LEU A 238 13.88 11.87 6.59
N ARG A 239 12.64 11.43 6.74
CA ARG A 239 12.14 10.73 7.94
C ARG A 239 11.76 9.30 7.57
N VAL A 240 12.13 8.34 8.40
CA VAL A 240 11.73 6.93 8.26
C VAL A 240 10.77 6.59 9.40
N ARG A 241 9.61 6.04 9.05
CA ARG A 241 8.60 5.60 10.00
C ARG A 241 8.31 4.12 9.78
N VAL A 242 8.44 3.33 10.85
CA VAL A 242 8.28 1.86 10.82
C VAL A 242 7.68 1.36 12.13
N ASP A 243 7.14 0.16 12.10
CA ASP A 243 6.54 -0.51 13.25
C ASP A 243 7.58 -1.10 14.23
N GLY A 244 7.09 -1.78 15.28
CA GLY A 244 7.92 -2.40 16.32
C GLY A 244 8.76 -3.58 15.84
N GLY A 245 8.42 -4.20 14.72
CA GLY A 245 9.20 -5.28 14.10
C GLY A 245 10.59 -4.84 13.64
N PHE A 246 10.80 -3.53 13.49
CA PHE A 246 12.07 -2.93 13.10
C PHE A 246 12.92 -2.46 14.29
N ALA A 247 12.42 -2.48 15.52
CA ALA A 247 13.05 -1.90 16.71
C ALA A 247 14.28 -2.67 17.21
N GLY A 248 15.27 -2.93 16.37
CA GLY A 248 16.53 -3.56 16.72
C GLY A 248 17.72 -2.63 16.56
N ASN A 249 18.81 -2.91 17.29
CA ASN A 249 20.01 -2.07 17.29
C ASN A 249 20.55 -1.82 15.87
N GLU A 250 20.72 -2.87 15.09
CA GLU A 250 21.23 -2.78 13.72
C GLU A 250 20.43 -1.81 12.84
N TRP A 251 19.09 -1.83 12.96
CA TRP A 251 18.23 -0.93 12.20
C TRP A 251 18.40 0.52 12.64
N LEU A 252 18.41 0.76 13.94
CA LEU A 252 18.57 2.10 14.52
C LEU A 252 19.95 2.69 14.20
N ASP A 253 21.02 1.89 14.34
CA ASP A 253 22.39 2.31 13.98
C ASP A 253 22.49 2.67 12.49
N VAL A 254 21.82 1.91 11.60
CA VAL A 254 21.77 2.24 10.15
C VAL A 254 21.05 3.55 9.90
N LEU A 255 19.90 3.81 10.55
CA LEU A 255 19.17 5.07 10.40
C LEU A 255 20.01 6.27 10.86
N GLU A 256 20.73 6.12 11.96
CA GLU A 256 21.63 7.15 12.50
C GLU A 256 22.83 7.37 11.56
N ALA A 257 23.47 6.31 11.07
CA ALA A 257 24.56 6.39 10.10
C ALA A 257 24.12 7.04 8.78
N GLU A 258 22.90 6.77 8.33
CA GLU A 258 22.30 7.43 7.16
C GLU A 258 21.82 8.87 7.46
N ARG A 259 21.94 9.36 8.70
CA ARG A 259 21.57 10.73 9.09
C ARG A 259 20.12 11.07 8.69
N VAL A 260 19.20 10.15 8.93
CA VAL A 260 17.77 10.39 8.71
C VAL A 260 17.05 10.56 10.05
N GLU A 261 15.96 11.31 10.02
CA GLU A 261 15.01 11.31 11.13
C GLU A 261 14.30 9.96 11.19
N TYR A 262 13.95 9.50 12.37
CA TYR A 262 13.19 8.26 12.47
C TYR A 262 12.15 8.26 13.58
N VAL A 263 11.08 7.50 13.36
CA VAL A 263 10.01 7.18 14.30
C VAL A 263 9.78 5.68 14.19
N VAL A 264 10.22 4.92 15.19
CA VAL A 264 10.17 3.46 15.19
C VAL A 264 9.32 2.98 16.36
N GLY A 265 8.25 2.24 16.08
CA GLY A 265 7.45 1.59 17.12
C GLY A 265 8.32 0.75 18.03
N LEU A 266 8.00 0.66 19.31
CA LEU A 266 8.74 -0.15 20.28
C LEU A 266 7.77 -1.00 21.08
N ALA A 267 8.00 -2.31 21.10
CA ALA A 267 7.20 -3.24 21.88
C ALA A 267 7.29 -2.93 23.38
N SER A 268 6.17 -3.08 24.07
CA SER A 268 6.12 -2.94 25.53
C SER A 268 7.02 -3.95 26.21
N ASN A 269 7.58 -3.56 27.34
CA ASN A 269 8.30 -4.45 28.25
C ASN A 269 8.21 -3.88 29.68
N PRO A 270 8.48 -4.70 30.73
CA PRO A 270 8.29 -4.29 32.12
C PRO A 270 9.02 -3.01 32.51
N ARG A 271 10.20 -2.74 31.94
CA ARG A 271 10.96 -1.50 32.23
C ARG A 271 10.31 -0.25 31.64
N LEU A 272 9.76 -0.37 30.43
CA LEU A 272 9.04 0.75 29.79
C LEU A 272 7.70 0.97 30.47
N GLU A 273 6.99 -0.10 30.84
CA GLU A 273 5.73 -0.01 31.59
C GLU A 273 5.92 0.67 32.94
N GLN A 274 6.96 0.32 33.68
CA GLN A 274 7.33 1.00 34.93
C GLN A 274 7.54 2.50 34.72
N ARG A 275 8.21 2.89 33.64
CA ARG A 275 8.44 4.32 33.31
C ARG A 275 7.16 5.05 32.88
N ALA A 276 6.20 4.33 32.30
CA ALA A 276 4.90 4.88 31.94
C ALA A 276 3.94 5.02 33.14
N GLY A 277 4.24 4.39 34.29
CA GLY A 277 3.32 4.28 35.42
C GLY A 277 2.75 5.61 35.91
N ARG A 278 3.60 6.65 36.09
CA ARG A 278 3.14 7.98 36.50
C ARG A 278 2.20 8.60 35.47
N LEU A 279 2.58 8.58 34.19
CA LEU A 279 1.78 9.12 33.09
C LEU A 279 0.45 8.37 32.91
N LEU A 280 0.44 7.05 33.13
CA LEU A 280 -0.80 6.25 33.13
C LEU A 280 -1.72 6.64 34.29
N GLY A 281 -1.17 6.94 35.47
CA GLY A 281 -1.95 7.48 36.60
C GLY A 281 -2.60 8.81 36.27
N GLU A 282 -1.87 9.71 35.64
CA GLU A 282 -2.39 11.02 35.17
C GLU A 282 -3.50 10.82 34.11
N ALA A 283 -3.26 9.99 33.08
CA ALA A 283 -4.23 9.67 32.05
C ALA A 283 -5.49 8.99 32.62
N TYR A 284 -5.34 8.14 33.64
CA TYR A 284 -6.46 7.49 34.31
C TYR A 284 -7.32 8.50 35.08
N GLY A 285 -6.70 9.43 35.80
CA GLY A 285 -7.39 10.53 36.46
C GLY A 285 -8.20 11.39 35.48
N LEU A 286 -7.59 11.81 34.37
CA LEU A 286 -8.26 12.56 33.31
C LEU A 286 -9.45 11.75 32.72
N SER A 287 -9.21 10.48 32.41
CA SER A 287 -10.24 9.59 31.85
C SER A 287 -11.40 9.34 32.82
N LYS A 288 -11.12 9.28 34.13
CA LYS A 288 -12.16 9.14 35.16
C LYS A 288 -13.03 10.40 35.22
N TYR A 289 -12.42 11.56 35.09
CA TYR A 289 -13.14 12.85 35.11
C TYR A 289 -13.96 13.10 33.85
N SER A 290 -13.35 12.89 32.66
CA SER A 290 -14.00 13.16 31.36
C SER A 290 -14.98 12.07 30.91
N GLY A 291 -14.89 10.86 31.47
CA GLY A 291 -15.65 9.70 30.99
C GLY A 291 -15.22 9.15 29.62
N ARG A 292 -14.12 9.65 29.04
CA ARG A 292 -13.63 9.34 27.69
C ARG A 292 -12.27 8.66 27.70
N THR A 293 -11.84 8.18 26.54
CA THR A 293 -10.44 7.80 26.31
C THR A 293 -9.55 9.03 26.39
N GLU A 294 -8.55 8.97 27.26
CA GLU A 294 -7.59 10.06 27.47
C GLU A 294 -6.17 9.56 27.38
N HIS A 295 -5.25 10.45 27.08
CA HIS A 295 -3.82 10.12 26.99
C HIS A 295 -2.94 11.27 27.45
N VAL A 296 -1.77 10.89 27.94
CA VAL A 296 -0.71 11.82 28.35
C VAL A 296 0.59 11.40 27.65
N TYR A 297 1.32 12.36 27.16
CA TYR A 297 2.62 12.13 26.55
C TYR A 297 3.76 12.41 27.52
N GLY A 298 4.83 11.64 27.39
CA GLY A 298 6.07 11.86 28.08
C GLY A 298 7.23 11.23 27.34
N GLU A 299 8.43 11.36 27.91
CA GLU A 299 9.63 10.81 27.29
C GLU A 299 10.60 10.24 28.31
N THR A 300 11.50 9.39 27.84
CA THR A 300 12.58 8.81 28.64
C THR A 300 13.77 8.44 27.77
N LEU A 301 14.96 8.34 28.38
CA LEU A 301 16.12 7.72 27.74
C LEU A 301 16.14 6.22 28.09
N TYR A 302 16.11 5.37 27.06
CA TYR A 302 16.05 3.91 27.22
C TYR A 302 17.11 3.23 26.35
N ALA A 303 17.61 2.12 26.83
CA ALA A 303 18.40 1.16 26.06
C ALA A 303 17.94 -0.26 26.36
N ALA A 304 17.64 -1.05 25.33
CA ALA A 304 17.56 -2.50 25.45
C ALA A 304 18.98 -3.09 25.63
N ARG A 305 19.08 -4.34 26.10
CA ARG A 305 20.40 -4.98 26.28
C ARG A 305 21.23 -5.06 25.01
N SER A 306 20.56 -5.20 23.86
CA SER A 306 21.18 -5.30 22.54
C SER A 306 21.51 -3.95 21.90
N TRP A 307 21.18 -2.82 22.52
CA TRP A 307 21.41 -1.51 21.94
C TRP A 307 22.79 -0.98 22.31
N SER A 308 23.46 -0.35 21.36
CA SER A 308 24.77 0.26 21.51
C SER A 308 24.79 1.42 22.50
N HIS A 309 23.68 2.18 22.60
CA HIS A 309 23.53 3.33 23.50
C HIS A 309 22.06 3.61 23.84
N ARG A 310 21.86 4.56 24.75
CA ARG A 310 20.51 5.01 25.13
C ARG A 310 19.96 5.92 24.06
N ARG A 311 18.68 5.71 23.71
CA ARG A 311 17.93 6.53 22.75
C ARG A 311 16.69 7.13 23.41
N ARG A 312 16.23 8.24 22.86
CA ARG A 312 14.98 8.88 23.26
C ARG A 312 13.80 7.98 22.92
N VAL A 313 12.95 7.74 23.90
CA VAL A 313 11.69 7.00 23.76
C VAL A 313 10.56 7.91 24.20
N ILE A 314 9.60 8.13 23.30
CA ILE A 314 8.34 8.80 23.58
C ILE A 314 7.37 7.76 24.16
N ILE A 315 6.64 8.17 25.18
CA ILE A 315 5.62 7.37 25.85
C ILE A 315 4.27 8.04 25.59
N LYS A 316 3.35 7.34 24.93
CA LYS A 316 1.93 7.69 24.92
C LYS A 316 1.23 6.83 25.97
N ALA A 317 0.95 7.39 27.13
CA ALA A 317 0.18 6.74 28.18
C ALA A 317 -1.31 6.95 27.93
N GLU A 318 -1.99 5.95 27.42
CA GLU A 318 -3.40 6.01 27.01
C GLU A 318 -4.26 5.15 27.95
N VAL A 319 -5.43 5.67 28.35
CA VAL A 319 -6.47 4.91 29.02
C VAL A 319 -7.69 4.84 28.12
N VAL A 320 -7.93 3.66 27.55
CA VAL A 320 -8.99 3.42 26.59
C VAL A 320 -10.29 3.10 27.33
N ARG A 321 -11.35 3.84 27.05
CA ARG A 321 -12.73 3.54 27.49
C ARG A 321 -13.58 3.05 26.31
N ARG A 322 -14.31 1.97 26.55
CA ARG A 322 -15.28 1.44 25.60
C ARG A 322 -16.60 1.23 26.34
N PRO A 323 -17.78 1.50 25.71
CA PRO A 323 -19.06 1.26 26.33
C PRO A 323 -19.18 -0.19 26.86
N GLY A 324 -19.66 -0.34 28.10
CA GLY A 324 -19.85 -1.64 28.73
C GLY A 324 -18.57 -2.42 29.11
N ARG A 325 -17.39 -1.76 29.11
CA ARG A 325 -16.13 -2.39 29.52
C ARG A 325 -15.37 -1.49 30.50
N ASP A 326 -14.60 -2.14 31.38
CA ASP A 326 -13.69 -1.43 32.26
C ASP A 326 -12.60 -0.67 31.47
N PRO A 327 -12.14 0.48 32.02
CA PRO A 327 -11.04 1.23 31.43
C PRO A 327 -9.77 0.39 31.33
N LYS A 328 -9.12 0.40 30.17
CA LYS A 328 -7.90 -0.38 29.93
C LYS A 328 -6.72 0.55 29.69
N CYS A 329 -5.64 0.36 30.48
CA CYS A 329 -4.34 0.98 30.22
C CYS A 329 -3.73 0.42 28.93
N ASN A 330 -3.27 1.31 28.05
CA ASN A 330 -2.69 0.98 26.75
C ASN A 330 -1.47 1.88 26.46
N PRO A 331 -0.35 1.69 27.18
CA PRO A 331 0.86 2.46 26.92
C PRO A 331 1.45 2.06 25.56
N ARG A 332 1.87 3.07 24.79
CA ARG A 332 2.59 2.86 23.52
C ARG A 332 3.93 3.57 23.58
N PHE A 333 4.92 3.00 22.92
CA PHE A 333 6.30 3.47 22.94
C PHE A 333 6.83 3.64 21.53
N VAL A 334 7.59 4.70 21.33
CA VAL A 334 8.25 5.02 20.07
C VAL A 334 9.67 5.46 20.33
N VAL A 335 10.66 4.84 19.70
CA VAL A 335 12.03 5.31 19.72
C VAL A 335 12.27 6.29 18.57
N THR A 336 12.96 7.40 18.85
CA THR A 336 13.15 8.48 17.88
C THR A 336 14.41 9.29 18.17
N ASN A 337 14.95 9.94 17.12
CA ASN A 337 15.99 10.96 17.23
C ASN A 337 15.45 12.39 17.02
N LEU A 338 14.14 12.54 16.87
CA LEU A 338 13.50 13.84 16.73
C LEU A 338 13.66 14.67 18.00
N ARG A 339 13.68 16.01 17.86
CA ARG A 339 13.76 16.97 18.97
C ARG A 339 12.43 17.63 19.31
N GLU A 340 11.41 17.40 18.50
CA GLU A 340 10.05 17.91 18.71
C GLU A 340 9.48 17.43 20.06
N THR A 341 8.50 18.14 20.59
CA THR A 341 7.84 17.73 21.84
C THR A 341 7.12 16.38 21.65
N PRO A 342 6.94 15.59 22.73
CA PRO A 342 6.29 14.27 22.61
C PRO A 342 4.87 14.31 22.05
N ALA A 343 4.18 15.43 22.14
CA ALA A 343 2.81 15.61 21.65
C ALA A 343 2.73 16.12 20.19
N ALA A 344 3.86 16.56 19.63
CA ALA A 344 3.98 17.02 18.24
C ALA A 344 4.15 15.82 17.29
#